data_9fa210e75dc2ab426fc1c42114ce38b7
#
_entry.id   9fa210e75dc2ab426fc1c42114ce38b7
#
_cell.length_a   1.000
_cell.length_b   1.000
_cell.length_c   1.000
_cell.angle_alpha   90.00
_cell.angle_beta   90.00
_cell.angle_gamma   90.00
#
_symmetry.space_group_name_H-M   'P 1'
#
loop_
_entity.id
_entity.type
_entity.pdbx_description
1 polymer ?
#
loop_
_entity_poly.entity_id
_entity_poly.type
_entity_poly.pdbx_seq_one_letter_code
_entity_poly.pdbx_strand_id
1 'polypeptide(L)'
;RDRSPSRGLGDVYKRQTYHGPGQLVCYPILNLEEFQLGLKEYVHLLEEAVIRVCASYGIEAGRLEKATGVWLEGDTPRARKICAIGVRSSHYVTMHGLALNVNTDLRYFSYIHPCGFIDKGVTSLRQELKHEVPMDEVKQRLEEELRKLFQLPVAKCGA
;
A
#
# COMPACT_ATOMS: atom_id res chain seq x y z
N ARG A 1 8.93 -34.33 -11.37
CA ARG A 1 9.32 -34.16 -9.92
C ARG A 1 9.96 -32.78 -9.77
N ASP A 2 9.10 -31.84 -9.48
CA ASP A 2 9.51 -30.43 -9.24
C ASP A 2 9.90 -30.30 -7.76
N ARG A 3 11.21 -30.20 -7.49
CA ARG A 3 11.72 -29.93 -6.16
C ARG A 3 11.86 -28.41 -6.02
N SER A 4 10.79 -27.77 -5.55
CA SER A 4 10.91 -26.41 -5.00
C SER A 4 11.85 -26.47 -3.80
N PRO A 5 12.91 -25.63 -3.73
CA PRO A 5 13.75 -25.54 -2.54
C PRO A 5 12.91 -25.04 -1.38
N SER A 6 13.01 -25.72 -0.24
CA SER A 6 12.40 -25.33 1.03
C SER A 6 12.85 -23.91 1.40
N ARG A 7 11.95 -22.94 1.28
CA ARG A 7 12.18 -21.58 1.79
C ARG A 7 12.23 -21.66 3.31
N GLY A 8 13.36 -21.29 3.89
CA GLY A 8 13.56 -21.32 5.32
C GLY A 8 12.55 -20.47 6.08
N LEU A 9 12.32 -20.77 7.34
CA LEU A 9 11.40 -20.08 8.28
C LEU A 9 11.54 -18.54 8.29
N GLY A 10 12.71 -18.01 7.93
CA GLY A 10 12.96 -16.56 7.83
C GLY A 10 12.18 -15.84 6.72
N ASP A 11 11.76 -16.53 5.66
CA ASP A 11 10.99 -15.93 4.56
C ASP A 11 9.50 -15.78 4.88
N VAL A 12 8.97 -16.54 5.82
CA VAL A 12 7.57 -16.47 6.26
C VAL A 12 7.33 -15.19 7.06
N TYR A 13 8.27 -14.81 7.92
CA TYR A 13 8.15 -13.57 8.72
C TYR A 13 8.24 -12.28 7.89
N LYS A 14 8.97 -12.27 6.80
CA LYS A 14 9.13 -11.10 5.91
C LYS A 14 7.86 -10.68 5.17
N ARG A 15 6.77 -11.44 5.26
CA ARG A 15 5.51 -11.22 4.54
C ARG A 15 4.33 -10.86 5.42
N GLN A 16 4.53 -10.76 6.73
CA GLN A 16 3.46 -10.40 7.64
C GLN A 16 3.25 -8.88 7.64
N THR A 17 2.00 -8.47 7.55
CA THR A 17 1.57 -7.10 7.77
C THR A 17 0.37 -7.12 8.73
N TYR A 18 0.17 -6.01 9.43
CA TYR A 18 -0.98 -5.85 10.29
C TYR A 18 -2.14 -5.26 9.51
N HIS A 19 -3.30 -5.87 9.67
CA HIS A 19 -4.57 -5.31 9.22
C HIS A 19 -5.49 -5.10 10.42
N GLY A 20 -6.08 -3.91 10.53
CA GLY A 20 -6.93 -3.58 11.66
C GLY A 20 -7.81 -2.35 11.42
N PRO A 21 -8.66 -2.01 12.41
CA PRO A 21 -9.54 -0.85 12.33
C PRO A 21 -8.79 0.44 11.99
N GLY A 22 -9.43 1.29 11.18
CA GLY A 22 -8.84 2.55 10.74
C GLY A 22 -7.85 2.43 9.58
N GLN A 23 -7.59 1.23 9.08
CA GLN A 23 -6.77 0.99 7.89
C GLN A 23 -7.67 0.84 6.65
N LEU A 24 -7.31 1.51 5.57
CA LEU A 24 -7.95 1.34 4.26
C LEU A 24 -7.23 0.26 3.48
N VAL A 25 -7.88 -0.88 3.32
CA VAL A 25 -7.39 -1.98 2.48
C VAL A 25 -8.05 -1.90 1.11
N CYS A 26 -7.25 -1.95 0.05
CA CYS A 26 -7.72 -1.94 -1.33
C CYS A 26 -7.02 -3.03 -2.13
N TYR A 27 -7.81 -3.90 -2.75
CA TYR A 27 -7.35 -5.01 -3.60
C TYR A 27 -7.90 -4.82 -5.02
N PRO A 28 -7.22 -4.05 -5.88
CA PRO A 28 -7.62 -3.97 -7.27
C PRO A 28 -7.34 -5.30 -7.98
N ILE A 29 -8.40 -5.93 -8.49
CA ILE A 29 -8.30 -7.17 -9.24
C ILE A 29 -8.36 -6.84 -10.73
N LEU A 30 -7.21 -6.87 -11.39
CA LEU A 30 -7.03 -6.46 -12.77
C LEU A 30 -6.34 -7.56 -13.57
N ASN A 31 -6.70 -7.68 -14.85
CA ASN A 31 -5.92 -8.44 -15.81
C ASN A 31 -4.84 -7.53 -16.40
N LEU A 32 -3.59 -7.68 -15.97
CA LEU A 32 -2.49 -6.82 -16.38
C LEU A 32 -2.18 -6.90 -17.88
N GLU A 33 -2.53 -8.00 -18.54
CA GLU A 33 -2.37 -8.14 -19.99
C GLU A 33 -3.24 -7.14 -20.75
N GLU A 34 -4.49 -6.93 -20.31
CA GLU A 34 -5.41 -5.95 -20.89
C GLU A 34 -4.90 -4.51 -20.75
N PHE A 35 -4.15 -4.24 -19.69
CA PHE A 35 -3.54 -2.93 -19.43
C PHE A 35 -2.12 -2.81 -20.00
N GLN A 36 -1.57 -3.86 -20.61
CA GLN A 36 -0.19 -3.92 -21.10
C GLN A 36 0.83 -3.54 -20.02
N LEU A 37 0.58 -3.95 -18.78
CA LEU A 37 1.40 -3.63 -17.60
C LEU A 37 2.16 -4.85 -17.10
N GLY A 38 3.41 -4.63 -16.73
CA GLY A 38 4.14 -5.55 -15.90
C GLY A 38 3.77 -5.42 -14.41
N LEU A 39 4.05 -6.45 -13.61
CA LEU A 39 3.75 -6.42 -12.17
C LEU A 39 4.46 -5.28 -11.44
N LYS A 40 5.69 -4.94 -11.85
CA LYS A 40 6.46 -3.84 -11.27
C LYS A 40 5.82 -2.48 -11.55
N GLU A 41 5.36 -2.28 -12.78
CA GLU A 41 4.67 -1.05 -13.19
C GLU A 41 3.34 -0.91 -12.46
N TYR A 42 2.60 -2.01 -12.33
CA TYR A 42 1.37 -2.06 -11.53
C TYR A 42 1.60 -1.61 -10.08
N VAL A 43 2.62 -2.15 -9.41
CA VAL A 43 3.01 -1.73 -8.06
C VAL A 43 3.33 -0.24 -8.02
N HIS A 44 4.06 0.26 -9.01
CA HIS A 44 4.43 1.67 -9.11
C HIS A 44 3.20 2.59 -9.24
N LEU A 45 2.18 2.16 -9.99
CA LEU A 45 0.91 2.89 -10.11
C LEU A 45 0.12 2.89 -8.80
N LEU A 46 0.13 1.79 -8.04
CA LEU A 46 -0.48 1.75 -6.71
C LEU A 46 0.22 2.70 -5.73
N GLU A 47 1.54 2.73 -5.73
CA GLU A 47 2.33 3.69 -4.94
C GLU A 47 1.99 5.13 -5.33
N GLU A 48 1.92 5.41 -6.64
CA GLU A 48 1.59 6.73 -7.15
C GLU A 48 0.21 7.20 -6.70
N ALA A 49 -0.81 6.33 -6.75
CA ALA A 49 -2.15 6.66 -6.27
C ALA A 49 -2.13 7.11 -4.80
N VAL A 50 -1.43 6.36 -3.95
CA VAL A 50 -1.34 6.69 -2.52
C VAL A 50 -0.53 7.96 -2.28
N ILE A 51 0.56 8.19 -3.02
CA ILE A 51 1.36 9.42 -2.95
C ILE A 51 0.48 10.64 -3.26
N ARG A 52 -0.35 10.57 -4.30
CA ARG A 52 -1.28 11.65 -4.67
C ARG A 52 -2.37 11.87 -3.62
N VAL A 53 -2.89 10.79 -3.04
CA VAL A 53 -3.82 10.90 -1.90
C VAL A 53 -3.15 11.62 -0.72
N CYS A 54 -1.93 11.23 -0.33
CA CYS A 54 -1.18 11.91 0.73
C CYS A 54 -0.96 13.39 0.41
N ALA A 55 -0.57 13.71 -0.83
CA ALA A 55 -0.38 15.08 -1.28
C ALA A 55 -1.66 15.92 -1.18
N SER A 56 -2.84 15.32 -1.45
CA SER A 56 -4.13 16.02 -1.29
C SER A 56 -4.47 16.40 0.16
N TYR A 57 -3.76 15.82 1.13
CA TYR A 57 -3.81 16.16 2.55
C TYR A 57 -2.60 17.02 3.00
N GLY A 58 -1.78 17.47 2.06
CA GLY A 58 -0.58 18.26 2.38
C GLY A 58 0.57 17.45 2.98
N ILE A 59 0.54 16.10 2.81
CA ILE A 59 1.59 15.21 3.30
C ILE A 59 2.51 14.85 2.14
N GLU A 60 3.81 15.16 2.29
CA GLU A 60 4.83 14.75 1.35
C GLU A 60 5.22 13.29 1.58
N ALA A 61 4.84 12.44 0.65
CA ALA A 61 5.12 11.01 0.67
C ALA A 61 5.84 10.59 -0.61
N GLY A 62 6.58 9.49 -0.55
CA GLY A 62 7.36 9.01 -1.68
C GLY A 62 7.65 7.52 -1.61
N ARG A 63 8.54 7.09 -2.48
CA ARG A 63 9.04 5.73 -2.57
C ARG A 63 10.39 5.62 -1.87
N LEU A 64 10.68 4.43 -1.37
CA LEU A 64 11.99 4.10 -0.84
C LEU A 64 12.60 2.99 -1.69
N GLU A 65 13.82 3.18 -2.14
CA GLU A 65 14.53 2.19 -2.95
C GLU A 65 14.60 0.84 -2.23
N LYS A 66 14.30 -0.25 -2.92
CA LYS A 66 14.27 -1.64 -2.40
C LYS A 66 13.26 -1.93 -1.28
N ALA A 67 12.33 -1.00 -1.02
CA ALA A 67 11.32 -1.16 0.03
C ALA A 67 9.93 -0.79 -0.47
N THR A 68 9.24 -1.74 -1.09
CA THR A 68 7.88 -1.55 -1.63
C THR A 68 6.92 -0.94 -0.60
N GLY A 69 6.11 0.00 -1.07
CA GLY A 69 5.15 0.76 -0.28
C GLY A 69 5.39 2.27 -0.33
N VAL A 70 4.59 3.01 0.41
CA VAL A 70 4.69 4.48 0.46
C VAL A 70 5.23 4.92 1.80
N TRP A 71 6.19 5.83 1.74
CA TRP A 71 7.01 6.25 2.86
C TRP A 71 7.03 7.77 3.01
N LEU A 72 7.18 8.23 4.24
CA LEU A 72 7.52 9.60 4.56
C LEU A 72 8.98 9.63 5.00
N GLU A 73 9.70 10.67 4.59
CA GLU A 73 11.12 10.90 4.91
C GLU A 73 12.00 9.65 4.67
N GLY A 74 11.75 8.93 3.55
CA GLY A 74 12.30 7.62 3.26
C GLY A 74 13.82 7.50 3.34
N ASP A 75 14.55 8.54 2.97
CA ASP A 75 16.01 8.59 2.93
C ASP A 75 16.63 9.12 4.23
N THR A 76 15.85 9.24 5.29
CA THR A 76 16.30 9.75 6.59
C THR A 76 16.13 8.70 7.70
N PRO A 77 16.77 8.89 8.87
CA PRO A 77 16.53 8.06 10.06
C PRO A 77 15.07 8.12 10.56
N ARG A 78 14.29 9.10 10.13
CA ARG A 78 12.87 9.27 10.46
C ARG A 78 11.93 8.61 9.45
N ALA A 79 12.46 7.78 8.57
CA ALA A 79 11.68 7.04 7.57
C ALA A 79 10.55 6.25 8.24
N ARG A 80 9.32 6.46 7.77
CA ARG A 80 8.14 5.77 8.29
C ARG A 80 7.17 5.43 7.19
N LYS A 81 6.67 4.19 7.22
CA LYS A 81 5.77 3.68 6.20
C LYS A 81 4.34 4.06 6.51
N ILE A 82 3.65 4.68 5.56
CA ILE A 82 2.23 5.02 5.66
C ILE A 82 1.35 4.00 4.94
N CYS A 83 1.86 3.36 3.90
CA CYS A 83 1.12 2.34 3.15
C CYS A 83 1.99 1.13 2.85
N ALA A 84 1.52 -0.04 3.22
CA ALA A 84 2.10 -1.31 2.81
C ALA A 84 1.48 -1.76 1.48
N ILE A 85 2.30 -2.32 0.59
CA ILE A 85 1.86 -2.88 -0.69
C ILE A 85 2.44 -4.27 -0.82
N GLY A 86 1.57 -5.25 -1.04
CA GLY A 86 1.94 -6.62 -1.31
C GLY A 86 1.01 -7.20 -2.37
N VAL A 87 1.54 -7.53 -3.54
CA VAL A 87 0.78 -8.03 -4.68
C VAL A 87 1.36 -9.32 -5.21
N ARG A 88 0.49 -10.12 -5.81
CA ARG A 88 0.84 -11.29 -6.62
C ARG A 88 0.04 -11.23 -7.90
N SER A 89 0.50 -11.92 -8.93
CA SER A 89 -0.29 -12.19 -10.13
C SER A 89 -0.24 -13.67 -10.47
N SER A 90 -1.35 -14.17 -10.99
CA SER A 90 -1.46 -15.51 -11.56
C SER A 90 -2.22 -15.40 -12.87
N HIS A 91 -1.63 -15.90 -13.95
CA HIS A 91 -2.20 -15.75 -15.30
C HIS A 91 -2.60 -14.28 -15.61
N TYR A 92 -1.68 -13.35 -15.30
CA TYR A 92 -1.85 -11.89 -15.43
C TYR A 92 -2.91 -11.26 -14.51
N VAL A 93 -3.72 -12.02 -13.78
CA VAL A 93 -4.71 -11.49 -12.84
C VAL A 93 -4.04 -11.18 -11.50
N THR A 94 -4.22 -9.95 -11.02
CA THR A 94 -3.65 -9.47 -9.76
C THR A 94 -4.42 -9.97 -8.55
N MET A 95 -3.70 -10.18 -7.45
CA MET A 95 -4.23 -10.54 -6.13
C MET A 95 -3.58 -9.69 -5.06
N HIS A 96 -4.32 -9.44 -3.96
CA HIS A 96 -3.92 -8.54 -2.87
C HIS A 96 -3.84 -7.08 -3.37
N GLY A 97 -3.07 -6.24 -2.74
CA GLY A 97 -2.98 -4.83 -3.11
C GLY A 97 -2.29 -4.00 -2.05
N LEU A 98 -2.98 -3.00 -1.55
CA LEU A 98 -2.42 -2.02 -0.62
C LEU A 98 -3.21 -1.91 0.70
N ALA A 99 -2.52 -1.46 1.73
CA ALA A 99 -3.07 -1.17 3.04
C ALA A 99 -2.54 0.19 3.51
N LEU A 100 -3.38 1.22 3.40
CA LEU A 100 -3.09 2.59 3.79
C LEU A 100 -3.53 2.82 5.25
N ASN A 101 -2.61 3.25 6.09
CA ASN A 101 -2.91 3.62 7.45
C ASN A 101 -3.59 5.00 7.48
N VAL A 102 -4.89 5.03 7.74
CA VAL A 102 -5.69 6.27 7.86
C VAL A 102 -5.80 6.69 9.32
N ASN A 103 -6.67 6.02 10.08
CA ASN A 103 -6.85 6.26 11.53
C ASN A 103 -6.36 5.07 12.36
N THR A 104 -5.43 4.30 11.83
CA THR A 104 -4.93 3.04 12.38
C THR A 104 -4.27 3.25 13.74
N ASP A 105 -4.56 2.40 14.70
CA ASP A 105 -3.82 2.35 15.96
C ASP A 105 -2.45 1.70 15.71
N LEU A 106 -1.42 2.53 15.69
CA LEU A 106 -0.07 2.11 15.34
C LEU A 106 0.61 1.25 16.41
N ARG A 107 0.05 1.18 17.63
CA ARG A 107 0.60 0.35 18.72
C ARG A 107 0.61 -1.13 18.35
N TYR A 108 -0.34 -1.59 17.56
CA TYR A 108 -0.40 -2.99 17.12
C TYR A 108 0.75 -3.41 16.22
N PHE A 109 1.43 -2.47 15.56
CA PHE A 109 2.63 -2.79 14.77
C PHE A 109 3.82 -3.21 15.64
N SER A 110 3.86 -2.88 16.93
CA SER A 110 4.90 -3.32 17.84
C SER A 110 4.82 -4.81 18.19
N TYR A 111 3.66 -5.45 18.01
CA TYR A 111 3.48 -6.88 18.25
C TYR A 111 3.93 -7.76 17.08
N ILE A 112 4.07 -7.20 15.91
CA ILE A 112 4.66 -7.86 14.77
C ILE A 112 6.02 -7.21 14.52
N HIS A 113 7.10 -8.01 14.57
CA HIS A 113 8.38 -7.53 14.09
C HIS A 113 8.35 -7.53 12.57
N PRO A 114 8.21 -6.37 11.90
CA PRO A 114 8.35 -6.31 10.45
C PRO A 114 9.82 -6.60 10.15
N CYS A 115 10.11 -7.86 9.86
CA CYS A 115 11.45 -8.35 9.62
C CYS A 115 12.21 -7.54 8.59
N GLY A 116 13.38 -7.09 8.95
CA GLY A 116 14.38 -6.53 8.07
C GLY A 116 14.54 -5.02 8.08
N PHE A 117 13.62 -4.27 8.71
CA PHE A 117 13.76 -2.83 8.92
C PHE A 117 13.55 -2.50 10.40
N ILE A 118 14.51 -2.92 11.22
CA ILE A 118 14.51 -2.70 12.68
C ILE A 118 14.54 -1.19 12.99
N ASP A 119 14.96 -0.36 12.02
CA ASP A 119 15.21 1.06 12.21
C ASP A 119 14.15 1.99 11.56
N LYS A 120 13.09 1.44 10.94
CA LYS A 120 12.10 2.25 10.20
C LYS A 120 10.72 2.13 10.83
N GLY A 121 10.10 3.30 11.07
CA GLY A 121 8.80 3.40 11.72
C GLY A 121 7.61 3.11 10.80
N VAL A 122 6.43 3.21 11.40
CA VAL A 122 5.12 3.25 10.73
C VAL A 122 4.41 4.54 11.11
N THR A 123 3.54 5.03 10.22
CA THR A 123 2.71 6.21 10.45
C THR A 123 1.33 6.05 9.85
N SER A 124 0.46 7.04 10.04
CA SER A 124 -0.89 7.10 9.51
C SER A 124 -1.27 8.54 9.17
N LEU A 125 -2.31 8.75 8.36
CA LEU A 125 -2.83 10.09 8.09
C LEU A 125 -3.18 10.82 9.39
N ARG A 126 -3.89 10.14 10.31
CA ARG A 126 -4.21 10.69 11.65
C ARG A 126 -2.97 11.13 12.42
N GLN A 127 -1.91 10.34 12.41
CA GLN A 127 -0.65 10.65 13.11
C GLN A 127 0.00 11.91 12.54
N GLU A 128 0.04 12.05 11.23
CA GLU A 128 0.67 13.20 10.56
C GLU A 128 -0.17 14.47 10.67
N LEU A 129 -1.49 14.36 10.51
CA LEU A 129 -2.43 15.48 10.53
C LEU A 129 -2.85 15.91 11.95
N LYS A 130 -2.61 15.06 12.96
CA LYS A 130 -3.01 15.26 14.37
C LYS A 130 -4.52 15.27 14.62
N HIS A 131 -5.31 14.78 13.68
CA HIS A 131 -6.77 14.59 13.81
C HIS A 131 -7.24 13.39 13.00
N GLU A 132 -8.42 12.88 13.30
CA GLU A 132 -9.05 11.82 12.53
C GLU A 132 -9.45 12.31 11.13
N VAL A 133 -9.35 11.40 10.17
CA VAL A 133 -9.72 11.65 8.78
C VAL A 133 -10.92 10.77 8.41
N PRO A 134 -11.99 11.32 7.81
CA PRO A 134 -13.14 10.53 7.39
C PRO A 134 -12.73 9.44 6.39
N MET A 135 -12.98 8.18 6.74
CA MET A 135 -12.56 7.03 5.93
C MET A 135 -13.17 7.06 4.52
N ASP A 136 -14.43 7.48 4.39
CA ASP A 136 -15.12 7.51 3.09
C ASP A 136 -14.53 8.57 2.16
N GLU A 137 -14.05 9.68 2.70
CA GLU A 137 -13.32 10.68 1.92
C GLU A 137 -12.01 10.12 1.35
N VAL A 138 -11.24 9.39 2.17
CA VAL A 138 -9.99 8.76 1.73
C VAL A 138 -10.25 7.68 0.67
N LYS A 139 -11.31 6.88 0.85
CA LYS A 139 -11.74 5.89 -0.14
C LYS A 139 -12.05 6.53 -1.49
N GLN A 140 -12.84 7.60 -1.48
CA GLN A 140 -13.21 8.31 -2.70
C GLN A 140 -11.97 8.89 -3.41
N ARG A 141 -11.09 9.56 -2.68
CA ARG A 141 -9.85 10.12 -3.24
C ARG A 141 -8.95 9.01 -3.83
N LEU A 142 -8.80 7.89 -3.12
CA LEU A 142 -8.00 6.77 -3.63
C LEU A 142 -8.62 6.16 -4.88
N GLU A 143 -9.93 5.97 -4.91
CA GLU A 143 -10.65 5.46 -6.08
C GLU A 143 -10.46 6.39 -7.29
N GLU A 144 -10.61 7.69 -7.11
CA GLU A 144 -10.42 8.69 -8.17
C GLU A 144 -9.00 8.63 -8.75
N GLU A 145 -7.96 8.55 -7.90
CA GLU A 145 -6.58 8.46 -8.37
C GLU A 145 -6.29 7.14 -9.07
N LEU A 146 -6.80 6.02 -8.57
CA LEU A 146 -6.66 4.72 -9.25
C LEU A 146 -7.36 4.74 -10.63
N ARG A 147 -8.57 5.30 -10.72
CA ARG A 147 -9.27 5.41 -12.02
C ARG A 147 -8.50 6.24 -13.02
N LYS A 148 -7.93 7.37 -12.61
CA LYS A 148 -7.11 8.22 -13.46
C LYS A 148 -5.86 7.48 -13.95
N LEU A 149 -5.14 6.83 -13.04
CA LEU A 149 -3.87 6.16 -13.34
C LEU A 149 -4.05 4.92 -14.22
N PHE A 150 -5.10 4.15 -13.99
CA PHE A 150 -5.42 2.98 -14.82
C PHE A 150 -6.34 3.29 -16.00
N GLN A 151 -6.70 4.55 -16.20
CA GLN A 151 -7.62 5.00 -17.28
C GLN A 151 -8.96 4.24 -17.27
N LEU A 152 -9.45 3.93 -16.07
CA LEU A 152 -10.70 3.20 -15.92
C LEU A 152 -11.91 4.14 -16.16
N PRO A 153 -12.99 3.64 -16.78
CA PRO A 153 -14.20 4.43 -16.93
C PRO A 153 -14.79 4.81 -15.58
N VAL A 154 -15.38 6.00 -15.49
CA VAL A 154 -16.13 6.42 -14.30
C VAL A 154 -17.30 5.45 -14.12
N ALA A 155 -17.40 4.84 -12.92
CA ALA A 155 -18.56 4.03 -12.59
C ALA A 155 -19.80 4.93 -12.65
N LYS A 156 -20.72 4.65 -13.57
CA LYS A 156 -22.05 5.23 -13.49
C LYS A 156 -22.72 4.55 -12.29
N CYS A 157 -22.87 5.27 -11.17
CA CYS A 157 -23.80 4.83 -10.15
C CYS A 157 -25.14 4.63 -10.83
N GLY A 158 -25.59 3.39 -10.94
CA GLY A 158 -26.94 3.08 -11.38
C GLY A 158 -27.93 3.77 -10.45
N ALA A 159 -28.87 4.46 -11.04
CA ALA A 159 -30.01 5.02 -10.35
C ALA A 159 -30.89 3.89 -9.79
#